data_d79bddfbbb0b6de9ba22336ee0351a9f
#
_entry.id   d79bddfbbb0b6de9ba22336ee0351a9f
#
_cell.length_a   1.000
_cell.length_b   1.000
_cell.length_c   1.000
_cell.angle_alpha   90.00
_cell.angle_beta   90.00
_cell.angle_gamma   90.00
#
_symmetry.space_group_name_H-M   'P 1'
#
loop_
_entity.id
_entity.type
_entity.pdbx_description
1 polymer ?
#
loop_
_entity_poly.entity_id
_entity_poly.type
_entity_poly.pdbx_seq_one_letter_code
_entity_poly.pdbx_strand_id
1 'polypeptide(L)'
;TVGATDMPLEYDLASGSTRELNKKLHALGIANKIDKIFVTNPNGAHALAVGLTRPLKVNIKGHVGYYCAGMNQIAEVNIDGNAGPAVAENMMSGYVTVTGNVSHFAGATSHGGTLLVCGDASSRCGISLKGADIIVKGSVGHMSAFMAQTGRMVICGDAGETLGDSIYETKLYVRGNVASLGTDCVQKSMTEKHKNELETLLVSGGITGADAAEFNRFGSARKLYNFKVDNADAY
;
A
#
# COMPACT_ATOMS: atom_id res chain seq x y z
N THR A 1 5.78 -29.10 31.54
CA THR A 1 4.51 -28.64 30.92
C THR A 1 4.87 -27.90 29.66
N VAL A 2 4.76 -28.57 28.52
CA VAL A 2 4.87 -27.98 27.18
C VAL A 2 3.70 -27.01 27.07
N GLY A 3 4.00 -25.71 26.92
CA GLY A 3 2.98 -24.69 26.75
C GLY A 3 2.12 -25.00 25.53
N ALA A 4 0.83 -24.78 25.67
CA ALA A 4 -0.11 -24.87 24.57
C ALA A 4 0.46 -24.03 23.41
N THR A 5 0.85 -24.68 22.33
CA THR A 5 1.26 -24.02 21.09
C THR A 5 0.07 -23.20 20.62
N ASP A 6 0.24 -21.90 20.51
CA ASP A 6 -0.74 -20.96 19.95
C ASP A 6 -1.04 -21.40 18.51
N MET A 7 -2.03 -22.28 18.34
CA MET A 7 -2.46 -22.69 17.00
C MET A 7 -3.12 -21.49 16.32
N PRO A 8 -2.78 -21.21 15.05
CA PRO A 8 -3.42 -20.15 14.32
C PRO A 8 -4.93 -20.40 14.22
N LEU A 9 -5.71 -19.34 14.25
CA LEU A 9 -7.14 -19.43 13.99
C LEU A 9 -7.37 -19.63 12.48
N GLU A 10 -8.18 -20.59 12.12
CA GLU A 10 -8.65 -20.79 10.75
C GLU A 10 -10.09 -20.31 10.60
N TYR A 11 -10.39 -19.63 9.49
CA TYR A 11 -11.73 -19.16 9.17
C TYR A 11 -12.05 -19.39 7.68
N ASP A 12 -13.12 -20.13 7.42
CA ASP A 12 -13.58 -20.44 6.06
C ASP A 12 -14.79 -19.59 5.69
N LEU A 13 -14.61 -18.68 4.72
CA LEU A 13 -15.67 -17.83 4.21
C LEU A 13 -16.69 -18.56 3.34
N ALA A 14 -16.42 -19.82 2.94
CA ALA A 14 -17.45 -20.64 2.28
C ALA A 14 -18.59 -21.04 3.23
N SER A 15 -18.30 -21.10 4.54
CA SER A 15 -19.28 -21.47 5.58
C SER A 15 -19.57 -20.32 6.56
N GLY A 16 -18.88 -19.19 6.46
CA GLY A 16 -19.04 -18.03 7.33
C GLY A 16 -19.25 -16.73 6.56
N SER A 17 -19.49 -15.66 7.28
CA SER A 17 -19.72 -14.34 6.70
C SER A 17 -18.55 -13.37 6.96
N THR A 18 -18.38 -12.36 6.10
CA THR A 18 -17.45 -11.24 6.31
C THR A 18 -17.67 -10.56 7.66
N ARG A 19 -18.93 -10.35 8.04
CA ARG A 19 -19.27 -9.69 9.31
C ARG A 19 -18.77 -10.49 10.51
N GLU A 20 -18.98 -11.80 10.50
CA GLU A 20 -18.50 -12.68 11.57
C GLU A 20 -16.98 -12.76 11.63
N LEU A 21 -16.31 -12.82 10.46
CA LEU A 21 -14.87 -12.76 10.39
C LEU A 21 -14.34 -11.47 11.03
N ASN A 22 -14.83 -10.31 10.59
CA ASN A 22 -14.39 -9.03 11.15
C ASN A 22 -14.66 -8.93 12.65
N LYS A 23 -15.82 -9.40 13.13
CA LYS A 23 -16.14 -9.45 14.56
C LYS A 23 -15.13 -10.31 15.33
N LYS A 24 -14.75 -11.47 14.78
CA LYS A 24 -13.73 -12.33 15.39
C LYS A 24 -12.37 -11.65 15.41
N LEU A 25 -11.92 -11.05 14.29
CA LEU A 25 -10.65 -10.34 14.23
C LEU A 25 -10.55 -9.22 15.27
N HIS A 26 -11.61 -8.43 15.43
CA HIS A 26 -11.65 -7.37 16.44
C HIS A 26 -11.64 -7.89 17.88
N ALA A 27 -12.11 -9.10 18.12
CA ALA A 27 -12.11 -9.73 19.45
C ALA A 27 -10.78 -10.40 19.81
N LEU A 28 -9.92 -10.70 18.83
CA LEU A 28 -8.63 -11.35 19.06
C LEU A 28 -7.63 -10.44 19.77
N GLY A 29 -6.74 -11.06 20.54
CA GLY A 29 -5.68 -10.35 21.26
C GLY A 29 -6.13 -9.63 22.53
N ILE A 30 -7.43 -9.66 22.89
CA ILE A 30 -7.94 -9.11 24.16
C ILE A 30 -7.89 -10.17 25.27
N ALA A 31 -8.34 -11.38 24.98
CA ALA A 31 -8.50 -12.44 25.96
C ALA A 31 -7.68 -13.69 25.65
N ASN A 32 -7.04 -13.76 24.51
CA ASN A 32 -6.25 -14.91 24.05
C ASN A 32 -4.96 -14.46 23.37
N LYS A 33 -3.99 -15.36 23.28
CA LYS A 33 -2.69 -15.10 22.65
C LYS A 33 -2.68 -15.36 21.13
N ILE A 34 -3.85 -15.49 20.50
CA ILE A 34 -3.94 -15.74 19.06
C ILE A 34 -3.67 -14.42 18.34
N ASP A 35 -2.60 -14.37 17.57
CA ASP A 35 -2.19 -13.23 16.76
C ASP A 35 -2.15 -13.57 15.26
N LYS A 36 -2.32 -14.86 14.89
CA LYS A 36 -2.21 -15.35 13.53
C LYS A 36 -3.50 -16.03 13.07
N ILE A 37 -4.03 -15.55 11.94
CA ILE A 37 -5.30 -16.01 11.38
C ILE A 37 -5.11 -16.39 9.92
N PHE A 38 -5.67 -17.54 9.52
CA PHE A 38 -5.76 -17.97 8.13
C PHE A 38 -7.21 -17.91 7.67
N VAL A 39 -7.45 -17.20 6.58
CA VAL A 39 -8.77 -17.04 5.95
C VAL A 39 -8.74 -17.72 4.60
N THR A 40 -9.70 -18.60 4.35
CA THR A 40 -9.86 -19.33 3.09
C THR A 40 -11.17 -18.99 2.41
N ASN A 41 -11.24 -19.25 1.10
CA ASN A 41 -12.43 -19.06 0.26
C ASN A 41 -13.05 -17.66 0.34
N PRO A 42 -12.25 -16.58 0.18
CA PRO A 42 -12.80 -15.23 0.19
C PRO A 42 -13.71 -14.95 -1.01
N ASN A 43 -13.49 -15.61 -2.16
CA ASN A 43 -14.34 -15.55 -3.35
C ASN A 43 -14.79 -14.13 -3.72
N GLY A 44 -13.89 -13.15 -3.65
CA GLY A 44 -14.18 -11.76 -3.95
C GLY A 44 -15.00 -11.02 -2.88
N ALA A 45 -15.14 -11.57 -1.68
CA ALA A 45 -15.85 -10.90 -0.59
C ALA A 45 -15.28 -9.53 -0.27
N HIS A 46 -16.16 -8.58 0.03
CA HIS A 46 -15.82 -7.18 0.28
C HIS A 46 -15.55 -6.90 1.75
N ALA A 47 -14.80 -5.83 2.01
CA ALA A 47 -14.56 -5.28 3.35
C ALA A 47 -14.02 -6.32 4.36
N LEU A 48 -13.12 -7.19 3.93
CA LEU A 48 -12.42 -8.13 4.80
C LEU A 48 -11.31 -7.43 5.61
N ALA A 49 -11.16 -7.79 6.86
CA ALA A 49 -10.09 -7.31 7.76
C ALA A 49 -10.03 -5.78 7.87
N VAL A 50 -11.18 -5.13 8.02
CA VAL A 50 -11.30 -3.66 8.08
C VAL A 50 -11.14 -3.16 9.52
N GLY A 51 -10.41 -2.03 9.68
CA GLY A 51 -10.29 -1.30 10.94
C GLY A 51 -9.56 -2.08 12.04
N LEU A 52 -8.60 -2.92 11.69
CA LEU A 52 -7.85 -3.71 12.66
C LEU A 52 -6.96 -2.82 13.53
N THR A 53 -7.12 -2.92 14.83
CA THR A 53 -6.44 -2.08 15.82
C THR A 53 -5.38 -2.83 16.63
N ARG A 54 -5.09 -4.10 16.28
CA ARG A 54 -4.15 -4.95 16.99
C ARG A 54 -3.09 -5.50 16.04
N PRO A 55 -1.91 -5.89 16.54
CA PRO A 55 -0.81 -6.41 15.73
C PRO A 55 -1.08 -7.87 15.30
N LEU A 56 -2.20 -8.09 14.63
CA LEU A 56 -2.58 -9.39 14.08
C LEU A 56 -1.85 -9.66 12.78
N LYS A 57 -1.64 -10.95 12.46
CA LYS A 57 -1.21 -11.43 11.16
C LYS A 57 -2.35 -12.15 10.49
N VAL A 58 -2.97 -11.52 9.51
CA VAL A 58 -4.10 -12.06 8.77
C VAL A 58 -3.64 -12.51 7.39
N ASN A 59 -3.73 -13.80 7.11
CA ASN A 59 -3.36 -14.38 5.83
C ASN A 59 -4.63 -14.83 5.11
N ILE A 60 -4.95 -14.21 3.98
CA ILE A 60 -6.14 -14.48 3.19
C ILE A 60 -5.70 -15.20 1.92
N LYS A 61 -6.15 -16.45 1.74
CA LYS A 61 -5.83 -17.26 0.58
C LYS A 61 -6.94 -17.14 -0.46
N GLY A 62 -6.71 -16.33 -1.49
CA GLY A 62 -7.62 -16.11 -2.61
C GLY A 62 -7.89 -14.63 -2.89
N HIS A 63 -8.69 -14.38 -3.90
CA HIS A 63 -9.05 -13.02 -4.34
C HIS A 63 -10.03 -12.37 -3.37
N VAL A 64 -9.83 -11.07 -3.12
CA VAL A 64 -10.71 -10.27 -2.25
C VAL A 64 -11.39 -9.16 -3.06
N GLY A 65 -12.55 -8.71 -2.58
CA GLY A 65 -13.30 -7.61 -3.17
C GLY A 65 -12.79 -6.24 -2.75
N TYR A 66 -13.67 -5.24 -2.77
CA TYR A 66 -13.30 -3.87 -2.42
C TYR A 66 -13.04 -3.69 -0.92
N TYR A 67 -12.23 -2.69 -0.60
CA TYR A 67 -11.96 -2.18 0.75
C TYR A 67 -11.35 -3.21 1.70
N CYS A 68 -10.63 -4.21 1.20
CA CYS A 68 -9.89 -5.14 2.05
C CYS A 68 -8.79 -4.40 2.81
N ALA A 69 -8.61 -4.70 4.08
CA ALA A 69 -7.66 -4.04 4.98
C ALA A 69 -7.83 -2.50 5.08
N GLY A 70 -9.01 -1.97 4.76
CA GLY A 70 -9.30 -0.55 4.94
C GLY A 70 -9.16 -0.12 6.41
N MET A 71 -8.69 1.10 6.65
CA MET A 71 -8.46 1.68 7.99
C MET A 71 -7.60 0.81 8.92
N ASN A 72 -6.66 0.05 8.36
CA ASN A 72 -5.74 -0.77 9.16
C ASN A 72 -4.89 0.12 10.07
N GLN A 73 -4.89 -0.17 11.36
CA GLN A 73 -4.12 0.62 12.34
C GLN A 73 -2.70 0.07 12.55
N ILE A 74 -2.50 -1.25 12.52
CA ILE A 74 -1.21 -1.84 12.88
C ILE A 74 -1.05 -3.30 12.42
N ALA A 75 -2.10 -3.94 11.93
CA ALA A 75 -2.04 -5.34 11.55
C ALA A 75 -1.18 -5.57 10.29
N GLU A 76 -0.67 -6.79 10.18
CA GLU A 76 -0.09 -7.33 8.95
C GLU A 76 -1.19 -8.13 8.23
N VAL A 77 -1.54 -7.72 7.02
CA VAL A 77 -2.56 -8.39 6.21
C VAL A 77 -1.94 -8.85 4.89
N ASN A 78 -1.90 -10.16 4.69
CA ASN A 78 -1.34 -10.78 3.50
C ASN A 78 -2.47 -11.37 2.65
N ILE A 79 -2.61 -10.90 1.42
CA ILE A 79 -3.61 -11.34 0.45
C ILE A 79 -2.88 -12.14 -0.63
N ASP A 80 -3.07 -13.48 -0.61
CA ASP A 80 -2.54 -14.37 -1.63
C ASP A 80 -3.52 -14.47 -2.80
N GLY A 81 -3.51 -13.46 -3.63
CA GLY A 81 -4.42 -13.28 -4.76
C GLY A 81 -4.49 -11.84 -5.22
N ASN A 82 -5.53 -11.49 -5.96
CA ASN A 82 -5.83 -10.14 -6.39
C ASN A 82 -6.74 -9.43 -5.39
N ALA A 83 -6.67 -8.10 -5.37
CA ALA A 83 -7.57 -7.29 -4.55
C ALA A 83 -8.41 -6.34 -5.39
N GLY A 84 -9.68 -6.19 -5.02
CA GLY A 84 -10.59 -5.22 -5.60
C GLY A 84 -10.25 -3.77 -5.25
N PRO A 85 -11.15 -2.81 -5.61
CA PRO A 85 -10.89 -1.39 -5.37
C PRO A 85 -10.64 -1.05 -3.90
N ALA A 86 -9.80 -0.02 -3.68
CA ALA A 86 -9.57 0.57 -2.36
C ALA A 86 -8.93 -0.37 -1.33
N VAL A 87 -8.06 -1.29 -1.76
CA VAL A 87 -7.26 -2.09 -0.81
C VAL A 87 -6.37 -1.17 0.02
N ALA A 88 -6.31 -1.39 1.33
CA ALA A 88 -5.55 -0.60 2.29
C ALA A 88 -5.90 0.91 2.30
N GLU A 89 -7.09 1.30 1.87
CA GLU A 89 -7.54 2.69 1.97
C GLU A 89 -7.57 3.16 3.42
N ASN A 90 -7.14 4.41 3.67
CA ASN A 90 -7.05 4.98 5.02
C ASN A 90 -6.18 4.18 6.01
N MET A 91 -5.22 3.42 5.55
CA MET A 91 -4.29 2.73 6.44
C MET A 91 -3.52 3.73 7.30
N MET A 92 -3.48 3.52 8.61
CA MET A 92 -2.78 4.39 9.55
C MET A 92 -1.37 3.88 9.85
N SER A 93 -1.19 2.57 9.87
CA SER A 93 0.07 1.88 10.12
C SER A 93 -0.08 0.40 9.77
N GLY A 94 0.97 -0.39 9.94
CA GLY A 94 0.98 -1.81 9.64
C GLY A 94 1.51 -2.12 8.24
N TYR A 95 1.24 -3.32 7.77
CA TYR A 95 1.77 -3.82 6.51
C TYR A 95 0.71 -4.61 5.75
N VAL A 96 0.42 -4.20 4.52
CA VAL A 96 -0.53 -4.92 3.65
C VAL A 96 0.22 -5.39 2.41
N THR A 97 0.16 -6.70 2.15
CA THR A 97 0.76 -7.32 0.96
C THR A 97 -0.32 -7.93 0.09
N VAL A 98 -0.25 -7.66 -1.21
CA VAL A 98 -1.07 -8.32 -2.24
C VAL A 98 -0.13 -9.02 -3.21
N THR A 99 -0.21 -10.35 -3.31
CA THR A 99 0.68 -11.12 -4.19
C THR A 99 0.34 -10.98 -5.67
N GLY A 100 -0.91 -10.68 -5.99
CA GLY A 100 -1.41 -10.43 -7.34
C GLY A 100 -1.51 -8.95 -7.68
N ASN A 101 -2.51 -8.64 -8.49
CA ASN A 101 -2.83 -7.28 -8.94
C ASN A 101 -3.84 -6.61 -8.00
N VAL A 102 -3.84 -5.29 -8.01
CA VAL A 102 -4.84 -4.49 -7.30
C VAL A 102 -5.63 -3.62 -8.26
N SER A 103 -6.88 -3.37 -7.93
CA SER A 103 -7.78 -2.53 -8.71
C SER A 103 -7.59 -1.04 -8.37
N HIS A 104 -8.58 -0.22 -8.69
CA HIS A 104 -8.53 1.24 -8.50
C HIS A 104 -8.32 1.65 -7.04
N PHE A 105 -7.71 2.80 -6.83
CA PHE A 105 -7.59 3.48 -5.52
C PHE A 105 -6.80 2.70 -4.46
N ALA A 106 -5.90 1.81 -4.86
CA ALA A 106 -5.07 1.10 -3.89
C ALA A 106 -4.28 2.09 -3.02
N GLY A 107 -4.34 1.91 -1.72
CA GLY A 107 -3.65 2.77 -0.75
C GLY A 107 -4.17 4.21 -0.68
N ALA A 108 -5.36 4.50 -1.21
CA ALA A 108 -5.93 5.85 -1.17
C ALA A 108 -5.93 6.42 0.26
N THR A 109 -5.56 7.69 0.40
CA THR A 109 -5.58 8.44 1.68
C THR A 109 -4.79 7.80 2.83
N SER A 110 -3.93 6.83 2.57
CA SER A 110 -3.16 6.13 3.61
C SER A 110 -2.15 7.06 4.28
N HIS A 111 -2.17 7.09 5.61
CA HIS A 111 -1.38 8.00 6.44
C HIS A 111 -0.02 7.42 6.84
N GLY A 112 0.09 6.12 6.99
CA GLY A 112 1.31 5.45 7.40
C GLY A 112 1.27 3.96 7.11
N GLY A 113 2.34 3.27 7.42
CA GLY A 113 2.52 1.86 7.09
C GLY A 113 2.95 1.63 5.65
N THR A 114 2.90 0.39 5.20
CA THR A 114 3.35 0.00 3.86
C THR A 114 2.29 -0.85 3.15
N LEU A 115 1.98 -0.48 1.91
CA LEU A 115 1.26 -1.33 0.97
C LEU A 115 2.26 -1.88 -0.06
N LEU A 116 2.42 -3.19 -0.12
CA LEU A 116 3.22 -3.90 -1.12
C LEU A 116 2.29 -4.60 -2.11
N VAL A 117 2.40 -4.25 -3.38
CA VAL A 117 1.72 -4.91 -4.50
C VAL A 117 2.75 -5.66 -5.33
N CYS A 118 2.64 -6.99 -5.40
CA CYS A 118 3.60 -7.79 -6.18
C CYS A 118 3.32 -7.80 -7.67
N GLY A 119 2.07 -7.55 -8.08
CA GLY A 119 1.66 -7.37 -9.47
C GLY A 119 1.54 -5.90 -9.86
N ASP A 120 0.55 -5.61 -10.69
CA ASP A 120 0.23 -4.28 -11.17
C ASP A 120 -0.84 -3.62 -10.31
N ALA A 121 -0.83 -2.28 -10.28
CA ALA A 121 -1.92 -1.48 -9.75
C ALA A 121 -2.65 -0.77 -10.89
N SER A 122 -3.94 -0.55 -10.70
CA SER A 122 -4.78 0.15 -11.67
C SER A 122 -4.73 1.68 -11.46
N SER A 123 -5.74 2.38 -11.93
CA SER A 123 -5.81 3.85 -11.87
C SER A 123 -5.90 4.37 -10.43
N ARG A 124 -5.39 5.58 -10.24
CA ARG A 124 -5.46 6.33 -8.98
C ARG A 124 -4.84 5.60 -7.77
N CYS A 125 -3.83 4.76 -8.02
CA CYS A 125 -3.02 4.18 -6.94
C CYS A 125 -2.38 5.32 -6.14
N GLY A 126 -2.55 5.31 -4.81
CA GLY A 126 -2.01 6.36 -3.95
C GLY A 126 -2.69 7.73 -4.08
N ILE A 127 -3.93 7.79 -4.61
CA ILE A 127 -4.70 9.05 -4.62
C ILE A 127 -4.79 9.63 -3.21
N SER A 128 -4.51 10.94 -3.11
CA SER A 128 -4.53 11.67 -1.83
C SER A 128 -3.70 11.01 -0.73
N LEU A 129 -2.59 10.37 -1.09
CA LEU A 129 -1.67 9.73 -0.14
C LEU A 129 -1.26 10.71 0.96
N LYS A 130 -1.26 10.27 2.21
CA LYS A 130 -1.02 11.13 3.39
C LYS A 130 0.13 10.67 4.28
N GLY A 131 1.09 9.92 3.75
CA GLY A 131 2.29 9.55 4.49
C GLY A 131 2.73 8.09 4.40
N ALA A 132 1.87 7.20 3.92
CA ALA A 132 2.24 5.79 3.76
C ALA A 132 3.29 5.57 2.66
N ASP A 133 3.90 4.40 2.68
CA ASP A 133 4.73 3.88 1.61
C ASP A 133 3.90 2.93 0.74
N ILE A 134 3.92 3.14 -0.57
CA ILE A 134 3.32 2.23 -1.54
C ILE A 134 4.42 1.71 -2.46
N ILE A 135 4.57 0.39 -2.51
CA ILE A 135 5.57 -0.27 -3.34
C ILE A 135 4.84 -1.19 -4.32
N VAL A 136 4.96 -0.89 -5.61
CA VAL A 136 4.36 -1.68 -6.69
C VAL A 136 5.49 -2.30 -7.52
N LYS A 137 5.56 -3.65 -7.53
CA LYS A 137 6.59 -4.36 -8.32
C LYS A 137 6.32 -4.31 -9.82
N GLY A 138 5.07 -4.15 -10.21
CA GLY A 138 4.63 -3.93 -11.58
C GLY A 138 4.42 -2.46 -11.92
N SER A 139 3.43 -2.21 -12.75
CA SER A 139 3.06 -0.91 -13.29
C SER A 139 1.86 -0.31 -12.56
N VAL A 140 1.68 1.02 -12.69
CA VAL A 140 0.51 1.72 -12.17
C VAL A 140 -0.27 2.38 -13.29
N GLY A 141 -1.58 2.52 -13.10
CA GLY A 141 -2.48 3.07 -14.10
C GLY A 141 -2.60 4.59 -14.07
N HIS A 142 -3.56 5.08 -14.82
CA HIS A 142 -3.90 6.49 -15.02
C HIS A 142 -4.13 7.24 -13.70
N MET A 143 -3.65 8.47 -13.62
CA MET A 143 -3.80 9.38 -12.47
C MET A 143 -3.31 8.82 -11.12
N SER A 144 -2.34 7.93 -11.13
CA SER A 144 -1.73 7.50 -9.87
C SER A 144 -1.05 8.68 -9.16
N ALA A 145 -1.09 8.68 -7.83
CA ALA A 145 -0.65 9.78 -6.96
C ALA A 145 -1.39 11.12 -7.20
N PHE A 146 -2.62 11.10 -7.73
CA PHE A 146 -3.44 12.32 -7.85
C PHE A 146 -3.64 12.97 -6.48
N MET A 147 -3.30 14.26 -6.37
CA MET A 147 -3.36 15.04 -5.12
C MET A 147 -2.66 14.36 -3.92
N ALA A 148 -1.65 13.54 -4.18
CA ALA A 148 -0.87 12.91 -3.11
C ALA A 148 -0.14 13.98 -2.29
N GLN A 149 -0.35 13.98 -0.97
CA GLN A 149 0.10 15.05 -0.09
C GLN A 149 1.51 14.79 0.46
N THR A 150 1.74 13.60 1.01
CA THR A 150 3.05 13.19 1.52
C THR A 150 3.15 11.66 1.48
N GLY A 151 4.35 11.12 1.70
CA GLY A 151 4.62 9.71 1.59
C GLY A 151 5.53 9.38 0.40
N ARG A 152 5.67 8.10 0.11
CA ARG A 152 6.58 7.64 -0.93
C ARG A 152 5.90 6.55 -1.76
N MET A 153 6.09 6.60 -3.07
CA MET A 153 5.66 5.55 -3.97
C MET A 153 6.85 5.03 -4.77
N VAL A 154 7.01 3.72 -4.82
CA VAL A 154 8.00 3.02 -5.64
C VAL A 154 7.26 2.22 -6.69
N ILE A 155 7.55 2.47 -7.96
CA ILE A 155 6.93 1.84 -9.12
C ILE A 155 8.04 1.19 -9.93
N CYS A 156 8.13 -0.16 -9.89
CA CYS A 156 9.19 -0.88 -10.59
C CYS A 156 8.90 -1.10 -12.07
N GLY A 157 7.63 -1.00 -12.49
CA GLY A 157 7.19 -1.00 -13.88
C GLY A 157 6.96 0.41 -14.40
N ASP A 158 6.00 0.54 -15.30
CA ASP A 158 5.63 1.79 -15.97
C ASP A 158 4.57 2.55 -15.18
N ALA A 159 4.49 3.85 -15.39
CA ALA A 159 3.40 4.69 -14.89
C ALA A 159 2.53 5.19 -16.05
N GLY A 160 1.20 5.07 -15.89
CA GLY A 160 0.22 5.53 -16.85
C GLY A 160 0.16 7.06 -16.95
N GLU A 161 -0.81 7.54 -17.72
CA GLU A 161 -0.99 8.97 -17.98
C GLU A 161 -1.32 9.76 -16.71
N THR A 162 -0.93 11.03 -16.71
CA THR A 162 -1.25 12.02 -15.68
C THR A 162 -0.73 11.63 -14.29
N LEU A 163 0.47 11.05 -14.22
CA LEU A 163 1.11 10.71 -12.96
C LEU A 163 1.31 11.95 -12.09
N GLY A 164 0.91 11.88 -10.84
CA GLY A 164 1.17 12.89 -9.83
C GLY A 164 0.48 14.24 -10.09
N ASP A 165 -0.67 14.24 -10.78
CA ASP A 165 -1.41 15.49 -10.97
C ASP A 165 -1.73 16.16 -9.64
N SER A 166 -1.43 17.46 -9.55
CA SER A 166 -1.64 18.25 -8.32
C SER A 166 -0.96 17.68 -7.07
N ILE A 167 0.20 17.07 -7.24
CA ILE A 167 1.00 16.49 -6.17
C ILE A 167 1.57 17.56 -5.22
N TYR A 168 1.67 17.23 -3.93
CA TYR A 168 2.32 18.08 -2.91
C TYR A 168 3.74 17.59 -2.60
N GLU A 169 3.94 16.94 -1.46
CA GLU A 169 5.26 16.57 -0.93
C GLU A 169 5.62 15.10 -1.13
N THR A 170 4.74 14.35 -1.77
CA THR A 170 4.96 12.93 -2.06
C THR A 170 6.13 12.75 -3.01
N LYS A 171 6.99 11.78 -2.75
CA LYS A 171 8.08 11.38 -3.63
C LYS A 171 7.68 10.16 -4.44
N LEU A 172 7.83 10.24 -5.75
CA LEU A 172 7.57 9.14 -6.67
C LEU A 172 8.89 8.66 -7.25
N TYR A 173 9.16 7.36 -7.14
CA TYR A 173 10.32 6.69 -7.73
C TYR A 173 9.80 5.71 -8.79
N VAL A 174 10.16 5.93 -10.06
CA VAL A 174 9.69 5.11 -11.18
C VAL A 174 10.88 4.57 -11.93
N ARG A 175 10.93 3.24 -12.11
CA ARG A 175 11.97 2.58 -12.91
C ARG A 175 11.63 2.55 -14.39
N GLY A 176 10.37 2.27 -14.72
CA GLY A 176 9.90 2.17 -16.10
C GLY A 176 9.60 3.52 -16.75
N ASN A 177 8.85 3.48 -17.83
CA ASN A 177 8.43 4.64 -18.58
C ASN A 177 7.26 5.34 -17.89
N VAL A 178 7.20 6.68 -18.00
CA VAL A 178 6.07 7.49 -17.57
C VAL A 178 5.35 8.01 -18.81
N ALA A 179 4.09 7.61 -19.01
CA ALA A 179 3.33 7.98 -20.21
C ALA A 179 3.11 9.49 -20.28
N SER A 180 2.72 10.14 -19.19
CA SER A 180 2.68 11.60 -19.04
C SER A 180 2.68 12.00 -17.58
N LEU A 181 3.12 13.23 -17.30
CA LEU A 181 3.03 13.83 -15.97
C LEU A 181 1.76 14.69 -15.86
N GLY A 182 1.14 14.66 -14.70
CA GLY A 182 0.02 15.54 -14.38
C GLY A 182 0.45 16.97 -14.09
N THR A 183 -0.53 17.82 -13.82
CA THR A 183 -0.32 19.23 -13.51
C THR A 183 0.60 19.39 -12.30
N ASP A 184 1.61 20.23 -12.42
CA ASP A 184 2.61 20.54 -11.38
C ASP A 184 3.51 19.35 -10.95
N CYS A 185 3.49 18.24 -11.65
CA CYS A 185 4.42 17.13 -11.44
C CYS A 185 5.59 17.23 -12.43
N VAL A 186 6.81 17.15 -11.91
CA VAL A 186 8.04 17.23 -12.71
C VAL A 186 9.05 16.15 -12.29
N GLN A 187 9.93 15.81 -13.21
CA GLN A 187 11.10 15.01 -12.85
C GLN A 187 12.06 15.85 -11.99
N LYS A 188 12.59 15.26 -10.95
CA LYS A 188 13.48 15.89 -9.98
C LYS A 188 14.80 15.12 -9.89
N SER A 189 15.84 15.79 -9.40
CA SER A 189 17.16 15.18 -9.23
C SER A 189 17.15 14.07 -8.18
N MET A 190 17.91 13.02 -8.42
CA MET A 190 18.22 11.96 -7.45
C MET A 190 19.50 12.33 -6.70
N THR A 191 19.39 12.68 -5.42
CA THR A 191 20.56 12.86 -4.54
C THR A 191 20.89 11.53 -3.84
N GLU A 192 22.06 11.43 -3.21
CA GLU A 192 22.45 10.24 -2.43
C GLU A 192 21.43 9.94 -1.31
N LYS A 193 20.86 10.97 -0.69
CA LYS A 193 19.77 10.79 0.30
C LYS A 193 18.56 10.07 -0.30
N HIS A 194 18.17 10.43 -1.53
CA HIS A 194 17.04 9.81 -2.21
C HIS A 194 17.35 8.36 -2.63
N LYS A 195 18.57 8.08 -3.07
CA LYS A 195 19.01 6.72 -3.40
C LYS A 195 18.97 5.81 -2.17
N ASN A 196 19.53 6.25 -1.04
CA ASN A 196 19.51 5.50 0.22
C ASN A 196 18.08 5.26 0.72
N GLU A 197 17.20 6.25 0.59
CA GLU A 197 15.76 6.10 0.90
C GLU A 197 15.11 5.04 0.02
N LEU A 198 15.35 5.11 -1.28
CA LEU A 198 14.82 4.14 -2.24
C LEU A 198 15.35 2.71 -1.99
N GLU A 199 16.65 2.56 -1.73
CA GLU A 199 17.23 1.26 -1.39
C GLU A 199 16.56 0.64 -0.16
N THR A 200 16.30 1.45 0.87
CA THR A 200 15.56 0.99 2.06
C THR A 200 14.16 0.50 1.70
N LEU A 201 13.46 1.22 0.82
CA LEU A 201 12.12 0.83 0.35
C LEU A 201 12.15 -0.46 -0.48
N LEU A 202 13.13 -0.59 -1.38
CA LEU A 202 13.32 -1.80 -2.18
C LEU A 202 13.57 -3.03 -1.30
N VAL A 203 14.43 -2.90 -0.30
CA VAL A 203 14.70 -3.98 0.69
C VAL A 203 13.43 -4.33 1.45
N SER A 204 12.68 -3.34 1.92
CA SER A 204 11.43 -3.57 2.67
C SER A 204 10.36 -4.26 1.81
N GLY A 205 10.35 -4.03 0.50
CA GLY A 205 9.49 -4.70 -0.47
C GLY A 205 9.99 -6.08 -0.91
N GLY A 206 11.13 -6.54 -0.39
CA GLY A 206 11.74 -7.80 -0.83
C GLY A 206 12.16 -7.76 -2.30
N ILE A 207 12.53 -6.58 -2.82
CA ILE A 207 12.98 -6.39 -4.20
C ILE A 207 14.50 -6.49 -4.22
N THR A 208 14.97 -7.60 -4.76
CA THR A 208 16.40 -7.88 -4.92
C THR A 208 16.81 -7.67 -6.37
N GLY A 209 18.01 -7.14 -6.59
CA GLY A 209 18.57 -6.96 -7.94
C GLY A 209 18.08 -5.71 -8.69
N ALA A 210 17.34 -4.81 -8.05
CA ALA A 210 17.06 -3.48 -8.56
C ALA A 210 18.09 -2.49 -7.99
N ASP A 211 18.68 -1.68 -8.86
CA ASP A 211 19.59 -0.59 -8.48
C ASP A 211 18.79 0.72 -8.39
N ALA A 212 19.00 1.49 -7.33
CA ALA A 212 18.38 2.80 -7.19
C ALA A 212 18.72 3.75 -8.36
N ALA A 213 19.86 3.51 -9.03
CA ALA A 213 20.27 4.26 -10.23
C ALA A 213 19.37 4.03 -11.44
N GLU A 214 18.57 2.95 -11.46
CA GLU A 214 17.61 2.67 -12.53
C GLU A 214 16.32 3.49 -12.42
N PHE A 215 16.12 4.19 -11.30
CA PHE A 215 14.88 4.92 -11.02
C PHE A 215 15.03 6.42 -11.28
N ASN A 216 13.97 7.00 -11.76
CA ASN A 216 13.79 8.45 -11.84
C ASN A 216 12.85 8.91 -10.71
N ARG A 217 13.14 10.08 -10.14
CA ARG A 217 12.31 10.69 -9.10
C ARG A 217 11.42 11.77 -9.69
N PHE A 218 10.15 11.79 -9.24
CA PHE A 218 9.18 12.80 -9.61
C PHE A 218 8.55 13.42 -8.35
N GLY A 219 8.10 14.65 -8.46
CA GLY A 219 7.47 15.38 -7.37
C GLY A 219 6.96 16.73 -7.82
N SER A 220 6.46 17.53 -6.88
CA SER A 220 5.88 18.86 -7.17
C SER A 220 6.89 19.85 -7.71
N ALA A 221 6.49 20.61 -8.73
CA ALA A 221 7.20 21.81 -9.19
C ALA A 221 6.95 23.03 -8.28
N ARG A 222 6.05 22.90 -7.29
CA ARG A 222 5.66 23.95 -6.32
C ARG A 222 5.07 25.21 -6.95
N LYS A 223 4.34 25.05 -8.04
CA LYS A 223 3.71 26.18 -8.74
C LYS A 223 2.25 26.38 -8.37
N LEU A 224 1.55 25.27 -8.01
CA LEU A 224 0.13 25.32 -7.67
C LEU A 224 -0.13 25.77 -6.23
N TYR A 225 0.81 25.51 -5.32
CA TYR A 225 0.63 25.73 -3.88
C TYR A 225 1.76 26.58 -3.32
N ASN A 226 1.42 27.45 -2.38
CA ASN A 226 2.40 28.21 -1.60
C ASN A 226 2.99 27.29 -0.50
N PHE A 227 4.08 26.61 -0.82
CA PHE A 227 4.82 25.84 0.17
C PHE A 227 5.59 26.80 1.10
N LYS A 228 5.66 26.47 2.39
CA LYS A 228 6.59 27.13 3.29
C LYS A 228 8.02 26.79 2.89
N VAL A 229 8.84 27.82 2.72
CA VAL A 229 10.21 27.70 2.21
C VAL A 229 11.13 26.90 3.14
N ASP A 230 10.81 26.85 4.43
CA ASP A 230 11.65 26.26 5.49
C ASP A 230 11.94 24.76 5.30
N ASN A 231 11.12 24.06 4.52
CA ASN A 231 11.29 22.63 4.22
C ASN A 231 11.50 22.34 2.73
N ALA A 232 11.98 23.33 1.98
CA ALA A 232 12.08 23.24 0.52
C ALA A 232 12.94 22.08 0.03
N ASP A 233 13.96 21.67 0.79
CA ASP A 233 14.90 20.61 0.42
C ASP A 233 14.42 19.20 0.84
N ALA A 234 13.31 19.10 1.57
CA ALA A 234 12.75 17.82 2.02
C ALA A 234 11.87 17.13 0.96
N TYR A 235 11.53 17.82 -0.16
CA TYR A 235 10.55 17.35 -1.16
C TYR A 235 11.15 17.14 -2.53
#